data_994c4980cfbf73365a7e8f2d1be54bb2
#
_entry.id   994c4980cfbf73365a7e8f2d1be54bb2
#
_cell.length_a   1.000
_cell.length_b   1.000
_cell.length_c   1.000
_cell.angle_alpha   90.00
_cell.angle_beta   90.00
_cell.angle_gamma   90.00
#
_symmetry.space_group_name_H-M   'P 1'
#
loop_
_entity.id
_entity.type
_entity.pdbx_description
1 polymer ?
#
loop_
_entity_poly.entity_id
_entity_poly.type
_entity_poly.pdbx_seq_one_letter_code
_entity_poly.pdbx_strand_id
1 'polypeptide(L)'
;FPEDMQSTVAEAMEVESEPLNIIAQAMAYRELLLRQRINEGAAACMLSHATGDDLDNIAANLDTKRLVITEATDSADAVTESDEALRLRAQAAFEGMSVAGPSAAYEYFARSASGKVAAVRATSPAPAEVVIAILSSDGDGTASDELIATVQAAV
;
A
#
# COMPACT_ATOMS: atom_id res chain seq x y z
N PHE A 1 -47.24 -8.79 7.31
CA PHE A 1 -47.63 -9.90 6.41
C PHE A 1 -48.64 -10.78 7.16
N PRO A 2 -49.79 -11.12 6.55
CA PRO A 2 -50.76 -12.05 7.13
C PRO A 2 -50.09 -13.41 7.40
N GLU A 3 -50.50 -14.09 8.48
CA GLU A 3 -49.88 -15.37 8.90
C GLU A 3 -50.04 -16.48 7.85
N ASP A 4 -51.18 -16.50 7.15
CA ASP A 4 -51.47 -17.44 6.06
C ASP A 4 -50.55 -17.25 4.85
N MET A 5 -50.17 -16.00 4.53
CA MET A 5 -49.20 -15.71 3.49
C MET A 5 -47.76 -16.04 3.90
N GLN A 6 -47.43 -15.95 5.19
CA GLN A 6 -46.08 -16.29 5.68
C GLN A 6 -45.79 -17.78 5.48
N SER A 7 -46.75 -18.67 5.82
CA SER A 7 -46.57 -20.10 5.61
C SER A 7 -46.45 -20.49 4.14
N THR A 8 -47.29 -19.91 3.28
CA THR A 8 -47.25 -20.15 1.83
C THR A 8 -45.92 -19.70 1.21
N VAL A 9 -45.40 -18.54 1.62
CA VAL A 9 -44.10 -18.05 1.15
C VAL A 9 -42.95 -18.94 1.68
N ALA A 10 -43.03 -19.39 2.93
CA ALA A 10 -42.03 -20.28 3.50
C ALA A 10 -41.93 -21.60 2.75
N GLU A 11 -43.12 -22.22 2.47
CA GLU A 11 -43.20 -23.46 1.68
C GLU A 11 -42.64 -23.28 0.25
N ALA A 12 -42.97 -22.16 -0.41
CA ALA A 12 -42.45 -21.85 -1.74
C ALA A 12 -40.91 -21.68 -1.74
N MET A 13 -40.33 -21.10 -0.68
CA MET A 13 -38.90 -20.91 -0.56
C MET A 13 -38.10 -22.21 -0.33
N GLU A 14 -38.75 -23.32 0.06
CA GLU A 14 -38.11 -24.63 0.19
C GLU A 14 -37.89 -25.31 -1.17
N VAL A 15 -38.60 -24.88 -2.23
CA VAL A 15 -38.45 -25.44 -3.58
C VAL A 15 -37.47 -24.61 -4.40
N GLU A 16 -36.31 -25.20 -4.76
CA GLU A 16 -35.25 -24.49 -5.49
C GLU A 16 -35.69 -23.94 -6.85
N SER A 17 -36.59 -24.65 -7.54
CA SER A 17 -37.12 -24.27 -8.86
C SER A 17 -38.25 -23.25 -8.83
N GLU A 18 -38.74 -22.90 -7.64
CA GLU A 18 -39.83 -21.92 -7.51
C GLU A 18 -39.35 -20.52 -7.95
N PRO A 19 -40.08 -19.83 -8.86
CA PRO A 19 -39.70 -18.51 -9.34
C PRO A 19 -39.39 -17.47 -8.23
N LEU A 20 -40.16 -17.53 -7.13
CA LEU A 20 -39.97 -16.66 -5.98
C LEU A 20 -38.59 -16.90 -5.32
N ASN A 21 -38.20 -18.16 -5.16
CA ASN A 21 -36.93 -18.55 -4.59
C ASN A 21 -35.75 -18.10 -5.50
N ILE A 22 -35.88 -18.28 -6.81
CA ILE A 22 -34.89 -17.85 -7.79
C ILE A 22 -34.67 -16.31 -7.73
N ILE A 23 -35.77 -15.55 -7.65
CA ILE A 23 -35.69 -14.08 -7.53
C ILE A 23 -35.04 -13.67 -6.20
N ALA A 24 -35.42 -14.32 -5.09
CA ALA A 24 -34.86 -14.05 -3.78
C ALA A 24 -33.35 -14.35 -3.74
N GLN A 25 -32.88 -15.45 -4.34
CA GLN A 25 -31.48 -15.79 -4.46
C GLN A 25 -30.72 -14.76 -5.30
N ALA A 26 -31.30 -14.33 -6.44
CA ALA A 26 -30.68 -13.31 -7.28
C ALA A 26 -30.55 -11.96 -6.55
N MET A 27 -31.56 -11.57 -5.76
CA MET A 27 -31.49 -10.35 -4.94
C MET A 27 -30.46 -10.47 -3.83
N ALA A 28 -30.42 -11.61 -3.11
CA ALA A 28 -29.45 -11.88 -2.06
C ALA A 28 -28.01 -11.86 -2.61
N TYR A 29 -27.77 -12.44 -3.77
CA TYR A 29 -26.48 -12.42 -4.45
C TYR A 29 -26.04 -10.98 -4.81
N ARG A 30 -26.96 -10.18 -5.36
CA ARG A 30 -26.66 -8.77 -5.65
C ARG A 30 -26.34 -7.97 -4.39
N GLU A 31 -27.07 -8.21 -3.30
CA GLU A 31 -26.80 -7.56 -2.02
C GLU A 31 -25.40 -7.94 -1.49
N LEU A 32 -25.04 -9.23 -1.60
CA LEU A 32 -23.72 -9.70 -1.21
C LEU A 32 -22.61 -8.99 -2.00
N LEU A 33 -22.77 -8.87 -3.33
CA LEU A 33 -21.82 -8.14 -4.17
C LEU A 33 -21.73 -6.65 -3.81
N LEU A 34 -22.86 -6.01 -3.48
CA LEU A 34 -22.86 -4.61 -3.05
C LEU A 34 -22.15 -4.43 -1.70
N ARG A 35 -22.38 -5.31 -0.74
CA ARG A 35 -21.68 -5.29 0.56
C ARG A 35 -20.18 -5.51 0.39
N GLN A 36 -19.79 -6.46 -0.48
CA GLN A 36 -18.39 -6.66 -0.82
C GLN A 36 -17.77 -5.39 -1.41
N ARG A 37 -18.43 -4.74 -2.37
CA ARG A 37 -17.93 -3.51 -2.98
C ARG A 37 -17.80 -2.35 -1.99
N ILE A 38 -18.73 -2.24 -1.05
CA ILE A 38 -18.65 -1.24 0.02
C ILE A 38 -17.43 -1.51 0.91
N ASN A 39 -17.20 -2.76 1.29
CA ASN A 39 -16.05 -3.14 2.12
C ASN A 39 -14.72 -2.93 1.39
N GLU A 40 -14.65 -3.29 0.10
CA GLU A 40 -13.48 -3.01 -0.75
C GLU A 40 -13.21 -1.50 -0.85
N GLY A 41 -14.26 -0.69 -1.09
CA GLY A 41 -14.13 0.77 -1.13
C GLY A 41 -13.66 1.37 0.21
N ALA A 42 -14.14 0.83 1.33
CA ALA A 42 -13.67 1.25 2.65
C ALA A 42 -12.19 0.86 2.88
N ALA A 43 -11.80 -0.34 2.46
CA ALA A 43 -10.41 -0.81 2.54
C ALA A 43 -9.47 0.03 1.66
N ALA A 44 -9.91 0.40 0.46
CA ALA A 44 -9.17 1.24 -0.48
C ALA A 44 -8.81 2.63 0.08
N CYS A 45 -9.59 3.14 1.04
CA CYS A 45 -9.31 4.43 1.71
C CYS A 45 -8.36 4.33 2.90
N MET A 46 -7.92 3.14 3.28
CA MET A 46 -7.06 2.93 4.44
C MET A 46 -5.62 2.59 4.02
N LEU A 47 -4.63 3.37 4.48
CA LEU A 47 -3.21 3.13 4.16
C LEU A 47 -2.76 1.68 4.45
N SER A 48 -3.32 1.05 5.47
CA SER A 48 -2.99 -0.34 5.86
C SER A 48 -3.53 -1.41 4.92
N HIS A 49 -4.54 -1.10 4.10
CA HIS A 49 -5.26 -2.07 3.26
C HIS A 49 -5.25 -1.73 1.77
N ALA A 50 -5.07 -0.45 1.43
CA ALA A 50 -5.02 0.00 0.06
C ALA A 50 -3.87 -0.68 -0.72
N THR A 51 -4.10 -0.94 -1.99
CA THR A 51 -3.13 -1.57 -2.91
C THR A 51 -3.13 -0.86 -4.26
N GLY A 52 -2.04 -0.97 -5.01
CA GLY A 52 -1.92 -0.38 -6.34
C GLY A 52 -2.23 1.12 -6.36
N ASP A 53 -3.07 1.55 -7.29
CA ASP A 53 -3.42 2.95 -7.52
C ASP A 53 -4.10 3.62 -6.30
N ASP A 54 -4.87 2.86 -5.52
CA ASP A 54 -5.50 3.39 -4.30
C ASP A 54 -4.44 3.75 -3.24
N LEU A 55 -3.42 2.91 -3.10
CA LEU A 55 -2.29 3.17 -2.22
C LEU A 55 -1.47 4.36 -2.72
N ASP A 56 -1.24 4.47 -4.03
CA ASP A 56 -0.52 5.58 -4.65
C ASP A 56 -1.23 6.92 -4.38
N ASN A 57 -2.56 6.94 -4.49
CA ASN A 57 -3.37 8.12 -4.17
C ASN A 57 -3.28 8.52 -2.70
N ILE A 58 -3.27 7.55 -1.78
CA ILE A 58 -3.11 7.84 -0.34
C ILE A 58 -1.70 8.37 -0.07
N ALA A 59 -0.66 7.73 -0.62
CA ALA A 59 0.72 8.14 -0.45
C ALA A 59 1.00 9.52 -1.03
N ALA A 60 0.35 9.89 -2.13
CA ALA A 60 0.44 11.22 -2.74
C ALA A 60 -0.04 12.34 -1.81
N ASN A 61 -1.01 12.09 -0.92
CA ASN A 61 -1.43 13.06 0.10
C ASN A 61 -0.33 13.36 1.14
N LEU A 62 0.67 12.46 1.23
CA LEU A 62 1.84 12.58 2.10
C LEU A 62 3.10 12.99 1.30
N ASP A 63 2.92 13.50 0.08
CA ASP A 63 3.99 13.83 -0.88
C ASP A 63 4.97 12.66 -1.13
N THR A 64 4.48 11.43 -1.02
CA THR A 64 5.23 10.20 -1.21
C THR A 64 4.79 9.52 -2.49
N LYS A 65 5.64 9.53 -3.51
CA LYS A 65 5.36 8.88 -4.80
C LYS A 65 6.04 7.52 -4.88
N ARG A 66 5.46 6.59 -5.66
CA ARG A 66 6.06 5.29 -5.93
C ARG A 66 7.38 5.46 -6.69
N LEU A 67 8.45 4.84 -6.17
CA LEU A 67 9.77 4.91 -6.77
C LEU A 67 9.91 3.92 -7.92
N VAL A 68 10.64 4.34 -8.96
CA VAL A 68 11.06 3.47 -10.05
C VAL A 68 12.40 2.83 -9.65
N ILE A 69 12.45 1.49 -9.66
CA ILE A 69 13.68 0.72 -9.39
C ILE A 69 14.47 0.53 -10.68
N THR A 70 13.77 0.19 -11.76
CA THR A 70 14.37 0.04 -13.09
C THR A 70 13.47 0.74 -14.10
N GLU A 71 14.07 1.61 -14.91
CA GLU A 71 13.35 2.32 -15.97
C GLU A 71 12.84 1.35 -17.05
N ALA A 72 11.74 1.74 -17.71
CA ALA A 72 11.23 1.00 -18.86
C ALA A 72 12.25 0.98 -20.00
N THR A 73 12.30 -0.11 -20.72
CA THR A 73 13.09 -0.27 -21.96
C THR A 73 12.17 -0.64 -23.11
N ASP A 74 12.66 -0.64 -24.33
CA ASP A 74 11.87 -1.04 -25.52
C ASP A 74 11.31 -2.47 -25.42
N SER A 75 11.86 -3.31 -24.54
CA SER A 75 11.53 -4.72 -24.37
C SER A 75 10.96 -5.11 -23.01
N ALA A 76 10.92 -4.19 -22.04
CA ALA A 76 10.44 -4.45 -20.69
C ALA A 76 9.82 -3.21 -20.05
N ASP A 77 8.73 -3.39 -19.31
CA ASP A 77 8.08 -2.34 -18.53
C ASP A 77 8.95 -1.90 -17.35
N ALA A 78 8.72 -0.67 -16.84
CA ALA A 78 9.39 -0.18 -15.65
C ALA A 78 9.08 -1.08 -14.44
N VAL A 79 10.09 -1.35 -13.63
CA VAL A 79 9.93 -2.01 -12.34
C VAL A 79 9.84 -0.95 -11.26
N THR A 80 8.73 -0.94 -10.54
CA THR A 80 8.48 -0.01 -9.44
C THR A 80 8.57 -0.70 -8.09
N GLU A 81 8.67 0.07 -7.03
CA GLU A 81 8.65 -0.47 -5.67
C GLU A 81 7.33 -1.17 -5.35
N SER A 82 7.39 -2.14 -4.45
CA SER A 82 6.20 -2.88 -4.00
C SER A 82 5.27 -2.00 -3.15
N ASP A 83 3.99 -2.41 -3.05
CA ASP A 83 3.02 -1.76 -2.17
C ASP A 83 3.48 -1.71 -0.70
N GLU A 84 4.20 -2.72 -0.25
CA GLU A 84 4.73 -2.78 1.12
C GLU A 84 5.83 -1.73 1.34
N ALA A 85 6.74 -1.57 0.38
CA ALA A 85 7.80 -0.57 0.44
C ALA A 85 7.22 0.86 0.41
N LEU A 86 6.29 1.13 -0.51
CA LEU A 86 5.60 2.41 -0.59
C LEU A 86 4.83 2.72 0.70
N ARG A 87 4.12 1.74 1.26
CA ARG A 87 3.35 1.89 2.51
C ARG A 87 4.26 2.25 3.69
N LEU A 88 5.40 1.59 3.82
CA LEU A 88 6.39 1.90 4.85
C LEU A 88 6.94 3.33 4.72
N ARG A 89 7.23 3.79 3.49
CA ARG A 89 7.67 5.17 3.24
C ARG A 89 6.56 6.18 3.54
N ALA A 90 5.33 5.89 3.12
CA ALA A 90 4.18 6.75 3.40
C ALA A 90 3.91 6.88 4.92
N GLN A 91 4.08 5.79 5.69
CA GLN A 91 3.99 5.85 7.15
C GLN A 91 5.11 6.69 7.77
N ALA A 92 6.32 6.63 7.22
CA ALA A 92 7.47 7.38 7.70
C ALA A 92 7.52 8.83 7.18
N ALA A 93 6.60 9.25 6.29
CA ALA A 93 6.63 10.59 5.68
C ALA A 93 6.53 11.72 6.71
N PHE A 94 5.78 11.51 7.80
CA PHE A 94 5.69 12.49 8.89
C PHE A 94 7.03 12.76 9.59
N GLU A 95 7.91 11.77 9.65
CA GLU A 95 9.26 11.93 10.20
C GLU A 95 10.10 12.89 9.35
N GLY A 96 9.92 12.85 8.03
CA GLY A 96 10.57 13.76 7.07
C GLY A 96 10.14 15.23 7.20
N MET A 97 9.01 15.51 7.84
CA MET A 97 8.54 16.88 8.09
C MET A 97 9.28 17.55 9.26
N SER A 98 10.05 16.80 10.04
CA SER A 98 10.79 17.33 11.18
C SER A 98 12.10 17.98 10.72
N VAL A 99 12.24 19.29 11.00
CA VAL A 99 13.47 20.05 10.73
C VAL A 99 14.54 19.90 11.83
N ALA A 100 14.22 19.18 12.92
CA ALA A 100 15.13 19.00 14.05
C ALA A 100 16.12 17.83 13.87
N GLY A 101 16.06 17.10 12.75
CA GLY A 101 16.97 16.02 12.39
C GLY A 101 16.90 14.77 13.27
N PRO A 102 15.70 14.23 13.62
CA PRO A 102 15.62 12.94 14.30
C PRO A 102 16.17 11.84 13.38
N SER A 103 16.67 10.74 13.96
CA SER A 103 17.22 9.61 13.18
C SER A 103 16.23 9.06 12.14
N ALA A 104 14.95 9.05 12.47
CA ALA A 104 13.87 8.60 11.58
C ALA A 104 13.72 9.50 10.33
N ALA A 105 13.97 10.81 10.43
CA ALA A 105 13.97 11.71 9.27
C ALA A 105 15.09 11.34 8.28
N TYR A 106 16.31 11.12 8.77
CA TYR A 106 17.43 10.66 7.94
C TYR A 106 17.13 9.31 7.27
N GLU A 107 16.52 8.38 8.01
CA GLU A 107 16.13 7.08 7.46
C GLU A 107 15.05 7.24 6.38
N TYR A 108 14.08 8.14 6.57
CA TYR A 108 13.06 8.45 5.58
C TYR A 108 13.65 9.02 4.29
N PHE A 109 14.50 10.06 4.39
CA PHE A 109 15.12 10.67 3.21
C PHE A 109 16.04 9.70 2.48
N ALA A 110 16.87 8.96 3.20
CA ALA A 110 17.76 7.96 2.61
C ALA A 110 16.96 6.86 1.88
N ARG A 111 15.86 6.38 2.45
CA ARG A 111 14.99 5.36 1.84
C ARG A 111 14.22 5.94 0.63
N SER A 112 13.91 7.22 0.64
CA SER A 112 13.21 7.91 -0.43
C SER A 112 14.11 8.34 -1.59
N ALA A 113 15.44 8.29 -1.41
CA ALA A 113 16.42 8.70 -2.42
C ALA A 113 16.44 7.76 -3.63
N SER A 114 16.23 6.46 -3.43
CA SER A 114 16.25 5.46 -4.51
C SER A 114 15.46 4.21 -4.16
N GLY A 115 14.73 3.66 -5.13
CA GLY A 115 14.03 2.37 -5.00
C GLY A 115 14.97 1.16 -4.80
N LYS A 116 16.28 1.35 -4.98
CA LYS A 116 17.31 0.33 -4.75
C LYS A 116 17.77 0.24 -3.29
N VAL A 117 17.27 1.10 -2.41
CA VAL A 117 17.57 1.05 -0.97
C VAL A 117 16.61 0.07 -0.28
N ALA A 118 17.11 -1.10 0.10
CA ALA A 118 16.34 -2.14 0.79
C ALA A 118 16.15 -1.83 2.28
N ALA A 119 17.21 -1.38 2.96
CA ALA A 119 17.14 -1.01 4.37
C ALA A 119 18.09 0.13 4.71
N VAL A 120 17.72 0.91 5.72
CA VAL A 120 18.52 2.06 6.22
C VAL A 120 18.55 2.04 7.74
N ARG A 121 19.68 2.44 8.29
CA ARG A 121 19.86 2.71 9.72
C ARG A 121 20.66 3.99 9.91
N ALA A 122 20.08 4.96 10.60
CA ALA A 122 20.78 6.16 11.03
C ALA A 122 21.22 6.05 12.50
N THR A 123 22.44 6.44 12.80
CA THR A 123 23.00 6.46 14.16
C THR A 123 23.82 7.74 14.36
N SER A 124 23.88 8.23 15.59
CA SER A 124 24.72 9.38 15.95
C SER A 124 25.77 8.94 16.99
N PRO A 125 26.98 8.55 16.56
CA PRO A 125 28.01 8.06 17.45
C PRO A 125 28.65 9.18 18.30
N ALA A 126 28.61 10.43 17.81
CA ALA A 126 29.13 11.60 18.52
C ALA A 126 28.26 12.84 18.23
N PRO A 127 28.35 13.91 19.04
CA PRO A 127 27.64 15.16 18.78
C PRO A 127 27.97 15.74 17.41
N ALA A 128 26.94 16.14 16.66
CA ALA A 128 27.01 16.65 15.29
C ALA A 128 27.56 15.65 14.24
N GLU A 129 27.56 14.36 14.56
CA GLU A 129 27.93 13.30 13.62
C GLU A 129 26.75 12.37 13.40
N VAL A 130 26.42 12.10 12.13
CA VAL A 130 25.39 11.13 11.73
C VAL A 130 26.01 10.14 10.77
N VAL A 131 25.89 8.86 11.09
CA VAL A 131 26.30 7.74 10.24
C VAL A 131 25.06 7.02 9.73
N ILE A 132 24.92 6.95 8.40
CA ILE A 132 23.81 6.27 7.74
C ILE A 132 24.35 5.01 7.07
N ALA A 133 23.91 3.85 7.57
CA ALA A 133 24.18 2.57 6.94
C ALA A 133 23.03 2.21 6.01
N ILE A 134 23.35 1.88 4.77
CA ILE A 134 22.37 1.49 3.74
C ILE A 134 22.65 0.09 3.24
N LEU A 135 21.58 -0.65 2.96
CA LEU A 135 21.59 -1.96 2.33
C LEU A 135 20.96 -1.82 0.95
N SER A 136 21.65 -2.30 -0.09
CA SER A 136 21.10 -2.33 -1.45
C SER A 136 20.13 -3.50 -1.63
N SER A 137 19.15 -3.34 -2.52
CA SER A 137 18.32 -4.46 -3.03
C SER A 137 19.03 -5.27 -4.10
N ASP A 138 20.12 -4.76 -4.66
CA ASP A 138 20.89 -5.39 -5.74
C ASP A 138 22.03 -6.25 -5.18
N GLY A 139 22.28 -7.38 -5.84
CA GLY A 139 23.44 -8.24 -5.58
C GLY A 139 23.44 -8.88 -4.19
N ASP A 140 24.54 -8.71 -3.46
CA ASP A 140 24.75 -9.22 -2.10
C ASP A 140 24.30 -8.24 -0.98
N GLY A 141 23.67 -7.14 -1.38
CA GLY A 141 23.23 -6.09 -0.47
C GLY A 141 24.25 -4.97 -0.27
N THR A 142 25.42 -5.06 -0.83
CA THR A 142 26.43 -3.99 -0.78
C THR A 142 25.99 -2.82 -1.64
N ALA A 143 25.95 -1.61 -1.07
CA ALA A 143 25.61 -0.41 -1.81
C ALA A 143 26.76 0.00 -2.74
N SER A 144 26.42 0.31 -4.00
CA SER A 144 27.38 0.88 -4.96
C SER A 144 27.73 2.33 -4.59
N ASP A 145 28.89 2.81 -5.04
CA ASP A 145 29.32 4.20 -4.83
C ASP A 145 28.30 5.21 -5.40
N GLU A 146 27.64 4.86 -6.51
CA GLU A 146 26.58 5.68 -7.11
C GLU A 146 25.35 5.78 -6.20
N LEU A 147 24.92 4.65 -5.60
CA LEU A 147 23.80 4.61 -4.67
C LEU A 147 24.14 5.42 -3.40
N ILE A 148 25.37 5.29 -2.89
CA ILE A 148 25.85 6.05 -1.73
C ILE A 148 25.81 7.55 -2.04
N ALA A 149 26.29 7.97 -3.21
CA ALA A 149 26.28 9.38 -3.61
C ALA A 149 24.84 9.92 -3.76
N THR A 150 23.92 9.11 -4.30
CA THR A 150 22.50 9.46 -4.44
C THR A 150 21.85 9.67 -3.07
N VAL A 151 22.07 8.75 -2.13
CA VAL A 151 21.57 8.89 -0.77
C VAL A 151 22.19 10.09 -0.06
N GLN A 152 23.49 10.30 -0.19
CA GLN A 152 24.19 11.42 0.45
C GLN A 152 23.70 12.79 -0.06
N ALA A 153 23.25 12.88 -1.31
CA ALA A 153 22.69 14.11 -1.87
C ALA A 153 21.26 14.39 -1.39
N ALA A 154 20.55 13.37 -0.93
CA ALA A 154 19.14 13.46 -0.48
C ALA A 154 19.00 13.73 1.02
N VAL A 155 20.07 13.54 1.80
CA VAL A 155 20.11 13.65 3.28
C VAL A 155 20.88 14.89 3.72
#